data_e3011aadb9d6fc689d9cf732e86583b5
#
_entry.id   e3011aadb9d6fc689d9cf732e86583b5
#
_cell.length_a   1.000
_cell.length_b   1.000
_cell.length_c   1.000
_cell.angle_alpha   90.00
_cell.angle_beta   90.00
_cell.angle_gamma   90.00
#
_symmetry.space_group_name_H-M   'P 1'
#
loop_
_entity.id
_entity.type
_entity.pdbx_description
1 polymer ?
#
loop_
_entity_poly.entity_id
_entity_poly.type
_entity_poly.pdbx_seq_one_letter_code
_entity_poly.pdbx_strand_id
1 'polypeptide(L)'
;MEKIIYHGSNHIIEKPKFGYGKTYNDYGVGFYCTENPNMAKEWGVGIDHNGYANQYKIECDGLTILDLNAPGYTMLHWLTILLENREFDASAPLAAEAKEYLLKNFHLDYKSADIIIGYRADDSYFSFASDFINGAISYRQLCNAMRLGKLGQQFVLKSQSLAMASPTMTMASAFTAPRTPTWPKSGVLVSTTMATLTGIKSNATV
;
A
#
# COMPACT_ATOMS: atom_id res chain seq x y z
N MET A 1 19.30 -2.95 -13.85
CA MET A 1 19.19 -1.90 -12.79
C MET A 1 18.94 -2.58 -11.46
N GLU A 2 19.86 -2.44 -10.53
CA GLU A 2 19.73 -3.02 -9.19
C GLU A 2 18.90 -2.14 -8.25
N LYS A 3 18.07 -2.77 -7.41
CA LYS A 3 17.34 -2.10 -6.32
C LYS A 3 17.54 -2.82 -5.01
N ILE A 4 17.54 -2.06 -3.92
CA ILE A 4 17.53 -2.58 -2.55
C ILE A 4 16.12 -2.42 -2.03
N ILE A 5 15.54 -3.54 -1.58
CA ILE A 5 14.18 -3.61 -1.05
C ILE A 5 14.18 -4.31 0.31
N TYR A 6 13.17 -4.01 1.12
CA TYR A 6 13.03 -4.52 2.48
C TYR A 6 11.66 -5.15 2.69
N HIS A 7 11.63 -6.30 3.34
CA HIS A 7 10.40 -6.95 3.77
C HIS A 7 10.35 -7.04 5.30
N GLY A 8 9.27 -6.59 5.89
CA GLY A 8 9.04 -6.68 7.33
C GLY A 8 8.38 -7.99 7.72
N SER A 9 8.94 -8.71 8.70
CA SER A 9 8.37 -9.94 9.24
C SER A 9 8.81 -10.18 10.68
N ASN A 10 8.15 -11.12 11.37
CA ASN A 10 8.50 -11.53 12.74
C ASN A 10 9.71 -12.46 12.82
N HIS A 11 10.32 -12.84 11.70
CA HIS A 11 11.49 -13.69 11.61
C HIS A 11 12.36 -13.31 10.41
N ILE A 12 13.59 -13.84 10.39
CA ILE A 12 14.50 -13.67 9.26
C ILE A 12 14.06 -14.61 8.14
N ILE A 13 13.90 -14.04 6.92
CA ILE A 13 13.53 -14.77 5.72
C ILE A 13 14.73 -14.79 4.78
N GLU A 14 15.51 -15.89 4.81
CA GLU A 14 16.69 -16.04 3.95
C GLU A 14 16.31 -16.22 2.48
N LYS A 15 15.23 -16.95 2.21
CA LYS A 15 14.74 -17.23 0.87
C LYS A 15 13.26 -16.90 0.78
N PRO A 16 12.90 -15.78 0.16
CA PRO A 16 11.50 -15.44 -0.08
C PRO A 16 10.79 -16.53 -0.88
N LYS A 17 9.58 -16.87 -0.46
CA LYS A 17 8.72 -17.81 -1.18
C LYS A 17 7.50 -17.06 -1.72
N PHE A 18 7.30 -17.10 -3.03
CA PHE A 18 6.12 -16.56 -3.66
C PHE A 18 4.85 -17.30 -3.19
N GLY A 19 3.77 -16.56 -2.96
CA GLY A 19 2.48 -17.15 -2.59
C GLY A 19 2.36 -17.65 -1.15
N TYR A 20 3.37 -17.46 -0.31
CA TYR A 20 3.33 -17.94 1.08
C TYR A 20 2.58 -16.99 2.04
N GLY A 21 2.32 -15.76 1.61
CA GLY A 21 1.59 -14.74 2.37
C GLY A 21 0.08 -14.81 2.16
N LYS A 22 -0.62 -13.81 2.74
CA LYS A 22 -2.07 -13.63 2.55
C LYS A 22 -2.39 -13.39 1.08
N THR A 23 -3.50 -13.97 0.59
CA THR A 23 -3.95 -13.83 -0.80
C THR A 23 -4.76 -12.57 -1.06
N TYR A 24 -5.32 -11.95 -0.02
CA TYR A 24 -6.17 -10.76 -0.05
C TYR A 24 -5.43 -9.51 0.44
N ASN A 25 -4.24 -9.27 -0.11
CA ASN A 25 -3.50 -8.02 0.06
C ASN A 25 -3.86 -7.04 -1.05
N ASP A 26 -3.39 -5.78 -0.96
CA ASP A 26 -3.75 -4.68 -1.86
C ASP A 26 -3.57 -5.01 -3.36
N TYR A 27 -2.56 -5.79 -3.69
CA TYR A 27 -2.24 -6.25 -5.05
C TYR A 27 -2.40 -7.78 -5.22
N GLY A 28 -3.13 -8.43 -4.32
CA GLY A 28 -3.33 -9.87 -4.29
C GLY A 28 -2.08 -10.66 -3.88
N VAL A 29 -1.91 -11.85 -4.45
CA VAL A 29 -0.76 -12.71 -4.15
C VAL A 29 0.54 -12.06 -4.61
N GLY A 30 1.54 -11.99 -3.74
CA GLY A 30 2.86 -11.40 -4.01
C GLY A 30 3.77 -11.44 -2.80
N PHE A 31 5.04 -11.09 -2.99
CA PHE A 31 5.98 -10.84 -1.90
C PHE A 31 6.12 -9.33 -1.74
N TYR A 32 5.64 -8.82 -0.62
CA TYR A 32 5.47 -7.38 -0.36
C TYR A 32 6.70 -6.79 0.28
N CYS A 33 7.31 -5.83 -0.40
CA CYS A 33 8.50 -5.11 0.03
C CYS A 33 8.26 -3.59 -0.01
N THR A 34 9.26 -2.85 0.43
CA THR A 34 9.36 -1.40 0.33
C THR A 34 10.83 -1.00 0.13
N GLU A 35 11.09 0.15 -0.46
CA GLU A 35 12.44 0.74 -0.49
C GLU A 35 12.78 1.48 0.82
N ASN A 36 11.83 1.61 1.75
CA ASN A 36 12.02 2.28 3.05
C ASN A 36 12.25 1.26 4.18
N PRO A 37 13.49 1.17 4.74
CA PRO A 37 13.80 0.22 5.80
C PRO A 37 13.00 0.45 7.09
N ASN A 38 12.63 1.70 7.41
CA ASN A 38 11.84 1.99 8.61
C ASN A 38 10.41 1.48 8.48
N MET A 39 9.82 1.62 7.31
CA MET A 39 8.52 1.04 7.01
C MET A 39 8.52 -0.49 7.11
N ALA A 40 9.56 -1.16 6.60
CA ALA A 40 9.71 -2.60 6.74
C ALA A 40 9.82 -3.01 8.23
N LYS A 41 10.53 -2.22 9.05
CA LYS A 41 10.60 -2.45 10.50
C LYS A 41 9.22 -2.36 11.16
N GLU A 42 8.43 -1.35 10.81
CA GLU A 42 7.06 -1.19 11.30
C GLU A 42 6.18 -2.39 10.93
N TRP A 43 6.32 -2.91 9.71
CA TRP A 43 5.55 -4.10 9.28
C TRP A 43 5.95 -5.38 10.00
N GLY A 44 7.23 -5.50 10.38
CA GLY A 44 7.74 -6.68 11.07
C GLY A 44 7.35 -6.77 12.53
N VAL A 45 7.04 -5.65 13.16
CA VAL A 45 6.78 -5.55 14.60
C VAL A 45 5.31 -5.84 14.90
N GLY A 46 5.06 -6.70 15.88
CA GLY A 46 3.75 -6.92 16.47
C GLY A 46 3.64 -6.30 17.87
N ILE A 47 2.46 -6.40 18.47
CA ILE A 47 2.22 -5.87 19.83
C ILE A 47 3.08 -6.60 20.87
N ASP A 48 3.32 -7.88 20.66
CA ASP A 48 3.93 -8.83 21.59
C ASP A 48 5.25 -9.45 21.11
N HIS A 49 5.75 -9.04 19.92
CA HIS A 49 7.00 -9.58 19.37
C HIS A 49 7.81 -8.50 18.64
N ASN A 50 9.12 -8.72 18.63
CA ASN A 50 10.06 -7.98 17.82
C ASN A 50 9.92 -8.37 16.34
N GLY A 51 10.35 -7.46 15.45
CA GLY A 51 10.35 -7.68 14.01
C GLY A 51 11.71 -7.51 13.38
N TYR A 52 11.77 -7.92 12.13
CA TYR A 52 12.96 -7.85 11.29
C TYR A 52 12.62 -7.13 9.99
N ALA A 53 13.52 -6.27 9.55
CA ALA A 53 13.52 -5.73 8.20
C ALA A 53 14.52 -6.56 7.37
N ASN A 54 14.01 -7.51 6.62
CA ASN A 54 14.80 -8.35 5.73
C ASN A 54 15.18 -7.56 4.50
N GLN A 55 16.47 -7.37 4.24
CA GLN A 55 16.98 -6.64 3.09
C GLN A 55 17.29 -7.60 1.95
N TYR A 56 16.88 -7.23 0.74
CA TYR A 56 17.17 -7.97 -0.48
C TYR A 56 17.71 -7.04 -1.54
N LYS A 57 18.57 -7.58 -2.40
CA LYS A 57 19.05 -6.94 -3.61
C LYS A 57 18.38 -7.63 -4.79
N ILE A 58 17.77 -6.86 -5.65
CA ILE A 58 17.05 -7.37 -6.82
C ILE A 58 17.59 -6.72 -8.10
N GLU A 59 17.82 -7.56 -9.12
CA GLU A 59 18.09 -7.11 -10.48
C GLU A 59 16.76 -6.97 -11.22
N CYS A 60 16.50 -5.77 -11.75
CA CYS A 60 15.24 -5.45 -12.42
C CYS A 60 15.30 -5.51 -13.95
N ASP A 61 16.47 -5.80 -14.52
CA ASP A 61 16.64 -5.84 -15.99
C ASP A 61 15.87 -7.01 -16.59
N GLY A 62 15.12 -6.73 -17.64
CA GLY A 62 14.28 -7.71 -18.31
C GLY A 62 12.93 -8.02 -17.63
N LEU A 63 12.61 -7.36 -16.52
CA LEU A 63 11.34 -7.54 -15.81
C LEU A 63 10.29 -6.53 -16.26
N THR A 64 9.03 -6.98 -16.29
CA THR A 64 7.88 -6.13 -16.53
C THR A 64 7.48 -5.41 -15.24
N ILE A 65 7.69 -4.09 -15.19
CA ILE A 65 7.40 -3.27 -14.01
C ILE A 65 6.18 -2.40 -14.28
N LEU A 66 5.13 -2.57 -13.47
CA LEU A 66 3.99 -1.67 -13.40
C LEU A 66 4.21 -0.66 -12.26
N ASP A 67 4.65 0.55 -12.61
CA ASP A 67 4.79 1.65 -11.64
C ASP A 67 3.55 2.56 -11.73
N LEU A 68 2.66 2.44 -10.74
CA LEU A 68 1.43 3.24 -10.66
C LEU A 68 1.67 4.73 -10.33
N ASN A 69 2.94 5.13 -10.09
CA ASN A 69 3.31 6.54 -9.93
C ASN A 69 3.74 7.17 -11.25
N ALA A 70 3.96 6.37 -12.29
CA ALA A 70 4.34 6.86 -13.61
C ALA A 70 3.23 7.70 -14.25
N PRO A 71 3.58 8.67 -15.12
CA PRO A 71 2.60 9.41 -15.91
C PRO A 71 1.64 8.49 -16.67
N GLY A 72 0.36 8.82 -16.66
CA GLY A 72 -0.70 7.99 -17.29
C GLY A 72 -1.50 7.17 -16.31
N TYR A 73 -1.00 6.91 -15.11
CA TYR A 73 -1.77 6.29 -14.04
C TYR A 73 -2.32 7.31 -13.05
N THR A 74 -3.48 7.00 -12.50
CA THR A 74 -4.18 7.83 -11.52
C THR A 74 -4.52 7.02 -10.28
N MET A 75 -4.95 7.69 -9.23
CA MET A 75 -5.45 7.05 -8.01
C MET A 75 -6.61 6.07 -8.29
N LEU A 76 -7.37 6.28 -9.37
CA LEU A 76 -8.47 5.38 -9.75
C LEU A 76 -7.96 4.02 -10.27
N HIS A 77 -6.83 3.98 -10.95
CA HIS A 77 -6.19 2.71 -11.36
C HIS A 77 -5.74 1.90 -10.14
N TRP A 78 -5.07 2.55 -9.17
CA TRP A 78 -4.71 1.93 -7.90
C TRP A 78 -5.95 1.41 -7.15
N LEU A 79 -6.99 2.25 -7.05
CA LEU A 79 -8.23 1.87 -6.38
C LEU A 79 -8.93 0.69 -7.06
N THR A 80 -8.88 0.62 -8.39
CA THR A 80 -9.43 -0.50 -9.15
C THR A 80 -8.72 -1.81 -8.82
N ILE A 81 -7.39 -1.81 -8.76
CA ILE A 81 -6.62 -2.98 -8.33
C ILE A 81 -7.00 -3.37 -6.89
N LEU A 82 -7.15 -2.39 -6.00
CA LEU A 82 -7.53 -2.63 -4.62
C LEU A 82 -8.93 -3.28 -4.53
N LEU A 83 -9.90 -2.80 -5.33
CA LEU A 83 -11.27 -3.36 -5.43
C LEU A 83 -11.31 -4.80 -5.93
N GLU A 84 -10.33 -5.20 -6.74
CA GLU A 84 -10.22 -6.58 -7.25
C GLU A 84 -9.64 -7.55 -6.20
N ASN A 85 -8.89 -7.06 -5.22
CA ASN A 85 -8.13 -7.89 -4.29
C ASN A 85 -8.60 -7.81 -2.83
N ARG A 86 -9.33 -6.75 -2.46
CA ARG A 86 -9.83 -6.53 -1.10
C ARG A 86 -11.35 -6.53 -1.09
N GLU A 87 -11.92 -6.94 0.04
CA GLU A 87 -13.36 -6.88 0.25
C GLU A 87 -13.79 -5.46 0.59
N PHE A 88 -14.72 -4.92 -0.20
CA PHE A 88 -15.41 -3.65 0.04
C PHE A 88 -16.87 -3.90 0.25
N ASP A 89 -17.45 -3.23 1.23
CA ASP A 89 -18.90 -3.16 1.34
C ASP A 89 -19.45 -2.27 0.22
N ALA A 90 -20.05 -2.90 -0.77
CA ALA A 90 -20.72 -2.27 -1.90
C ALA A 90 -22.21 -2.64 -1.93
N SER A 91 -22.84 -2.82 -0.76
CA SER A 91 -24.25 -3.13 -0.64
C SER A 91 -25.16 -1.94 -1.00
N ALA A 92 -24.67 -0.71 -0.80
CA ALA A 92 -25.38 0.49 -1.23
C ALA A 92 -25.37 0.63 -2.78
N PRO A 93 -26.50 1.01 -3.42
CA PRO A 93 -26.58 1.13 -4.88
C PRO A 93 -25.48 1.99 -5.49
N LEU A 94 -25.19 3.16 -4.89
CA LEU A 94 -24.13 4.07 -5.33
C LEU A 94 -22.75 3.40 -5.28
N ALA A 95 -22.45 2.64 -4.23
CA ALA A 95 -21.18 1.95 -4.09
C ALA A 95 -21.04 0.82 -5.14
N ALA A 96 -22.11 0.12 -5.44
CA ALA A 96 -22.15 -0.90 -6.49
C ALA A 96 -21.88 -0.30 -7.87
N GLU A 97 -22.54 0.80 -8.22
CA GLU A 97 -22.32 1.53 -9.48
C GLU A 97 -20.89 2.07 -9.58
N ALA A 98 -20.37 2.67 -8.50
CA ALA A 98 -19.00 3.19 -8.47
C ALA A 98 -17.98 2.06 -8.69
N LYS A 99 -18.15 0.93 -8.04
CA LYS A 99 -17.30 -0.25 -8.21
C LYS A 99 -17.35 -0.75 -9.66
N GLU A 100 -18.52 -0.92 -10.23
CA GLU A 100 -18.68 -1.36 -11.62
C GLU A 100 -18.02 -0.39 -12.60
N TYR A 101 -18.25 0.91 -12.42
CA TYR A 101 -17.64 1.96 -13.24
C TYR A 101 -16.11 1.91 -13.20
N LEU A 102 -15.52 1.75 -12.01
CA LEU A 102 -14.06 1.68 -11.84
C LEU A 102 -13.49 0.42 -12.50
N LEU A 103 -14.07 -0.73 -12.25
CA LEU A 103 -13.64 -2.00 -12.84
C LEU A 103 -13.72 -1.98 -14.37
N LYS A 104 -14.72 -1.29 -14.93
CA LYS A 104 -14.88 -1.17 -16.39
C LYS A 104 -13.91 -0.18 -17.04
N ASN A 105 -13.62 0.95 -16.40
CA ASN A 105 -12.94 2.08 -17.04
C ASN A 105 -11.47 2.25 -16.61
N PHE A 106 -11.06 1.66 -15.48
CA PHE A 106 -9.72 1.82 -14.90
C PHE A 106 -9.02 0.49 -14.63
N HIS A 107 -9.53 -0.61 -15.18
CA HIS A 107 -8.88 -1.91 -15.10
C HIS A 107 -7.51 -1.89 -15.78
N LEU A 108 -6.52 -2.55 -15.15
CA LEU A 108 -5.18 -2.76 -15.67
C LEU A 108 -4.84 -4.24 -15.67
N ASP A 109 -4.06 -4.69 -16.63
CA ASP A 109 -3.45 -6.02 -16.57
C ASP A 109 -2.22 -6.02 -15.64
N TYR A 110 -2.47 -5.86 -14.35
CA TYR A 110 -1.43 -5.87 -13.33
C TYR A 110 -0.95 -7.29 -12.96
N LYS A 111 -1.70 -8.32 -13.38
CA LYS A 111 -1.37 -9.72 -13.07
C LYS A 111 -0.22 -10.24 -13.92
N SER A 112 -0.01 -9.67 -15.11
CA SER A 112 1.10 -9.98 -16.01
C SER A 112 2.42 -9.31 -15.61
N ALA A 113 2.38 -8.30 -14.72
CA ALA A 113 3.58 -7.63 -14.25
C ALA A 113 4.40 -8.54 -13.31
N ASP A 114 5.72 -8.49 -13.44
CA ASP A 114 6.66 -9.13 -12.51
C ASP A 114 6.77 -8.34 -11.20
N ILE A 115 6.70 -7.01 -11.31
CA ILE A 115 6.81 -6.08 -10.20
C ILE A 115 5.68 -5.04 -10.30
N ILE A 116 5.04 -4.75 -9.17
CA ILE A 116 4.11 -3.63 -9.05
C ILE A 116 4.65 -2.65 -8.01
N ILE A 117 4.67 -1.36 -8.36
CA ILE A 117 5.02 -0.26 -7.46
C ILE A 117 3.80 0.63 -7.29
N GLY A 118 3.37 0.87 -6.05
CA GLY A 118 2.19 1.70 -5.81
C GLY A 118 1.93 1.98 -4.34
N TYR A 119 0.83 2.65 -4.07
CA TYR A 119 0.44 3.02 -2.71
C TYR A 119 0.10 1.79 -1.86
N ARG A 120 0.32 1.91 -0.56
CA ARG A 120 -0.13 0.96 0.43
C ARG A 120 -1.50 1.37 0.96
N ALA A 121 -2.41 0.42 1.10
CA ALA A 121 -3.66 0.60 1.84
C ALA A 121 -3.55 -0.15 3.17
N ASP A 122 -3.04 0.50 4.23
CA ASP A 122 -3.26 0.00 5.57
C ASP A 122 -4.72 0.26 6.01
N ASP A 123 -5.08 -0.21 7.20
CA ASP A 123 -6.48 -0.14 7.66
C ASP A 123 -7.04 1.29 7.67
N SER A 124 -6.20 2.30 7.97
CA SER A 124 -6.62 3.71 7.98
C SER A 124 -6.88 4.24 6.58
N TYR A 125 -6.08 3.82 5.59
CA TYR A 125 -6.20 4.30 4.21
C TYR A 125 -7.18 3.48 3.40
N PHE A 126 -7.40 2.24 3.78
CA PHE A 126 -8.51 1.45 3.27
C PHE A 126 -9.85 2.11 3.58
N SER A 127 -9.99 2.77 4.74
CA SER A 127 -11.20 3.54 5.06
C SER A 127 -11.44 4.69 4.08
N PHE A 128 -10.40 5.44 3.67
CA PHE A 128 -10.57 6.49 2.65
C PHE A 128 -10.99 5.95 1.28
N ALA A 129 -10.47 4.79 0.89
CA ALA A 129 -10.91 4.12 -0.34
C ALA A 129 -12.38 3.71 -0.23
N SER A 130 -12.80 3.15 0.90
CA SER A 130 -14.18 2.80 1.20
C SER A 130 -15.09 4.02 1.22
N ASP A 131 -14.69 5.11 1.89
CA ASP A 131 -15.44 6.36 1.96
C ASP A 131 -15.65 6.98 0.57
N PHE A 132 -14.64 6.88 -0.30
CA PHE A 132 -14.76 7.34 -1.68
C PHE A 132 -15.77 6.50 -2.47
N ILE A 133 -15.71 5.18 -2.39
CA ILE A 133 -16.62 4.26 -3.07
C ILE A 133 -18.07 4.49 -2.62
N ASN A 134 -18.28 4.77 -1.33
CA ASN A 134 -19.58 5.06 -0.74
C ASN A 134 -20.05 6.52 -0.95
N GLY A 135 -19.28 7.34 -1.66
CA GLY A 135 -19.64 8.74 -1.95
C GLY A 135 -19.49 9.70 -0.77
N ALA A 136 -18.86 9.26 0.34
CA ALA A 136 -18.66 10.08 1.53
C ALA A 136 -17.57 11.15 1.33
N ILE A 137 -16.59 10.87 0.50
CA ILE A 137 -15.53 11.82 0.13
C ILE A 137 -15.37 11.94 -1.39
N SER A 138 -14.89 13.10 -1.83
CA SER A 138 -14.60 13.35 -3.24
C SER A 138 -13.26 12.73 -3.67
N TYR A 139 -13.06 12.56 -4.99
CA TYR A 139 -11.79 12.11 -5.57
C TYR A 139 -10.60 12.99 -5.12
N ARG A 140 -10.80 14.30 -5.04
CA ARG A 140 -9.77 15.24 -4.56
C ARG A 140 -9.39 14.97 -3.11
N GLN A 141 -10.36 14.69 -2.25
CA GLN A 141 -10.12 14.35 -0.84
C GLN A 141 -9.39 13.02 -0.71
N LEU A 142 -9.77 11.98 -1.49
CA LEU A 142 -9.04 10.72 -1.56
C LEU A 142 -7.57 10.94 -1.95
N CYS A 143 -7.31 11.65 -3.06
CA CYS A 143 -5.94 11.96 -3.51
C CYS A 143 -5.13 12.71 -2.45
N ASN A 144 -5.74 13.67 -1.75
CA ASN A 144 -5.07 14.42 -0.69
C ASN A 144 -4.76 13.53 0.52
N ALA A 145 -5.68 12.69 0.96
CA ALA A 145 -5.47 11.75 2.05
C ALA A 145 -4.28 10.83 1.74
N MET A 146 -4.25 10.23 0.56
CA MET A 146 -3.19 9.31 0.13
C MET A 146 -1.81 9.98 0.06
N ARG A 147 -1.73 11.26 -0.31
CA ARG A 147 -0.47 12.02 -0.36
C ARG A 147 0.03 12.50 1.00
N LEU A 148 -0.89 12.92 1.87
CA LEU A 148 -0.54 13.49 3.18
C LEU A 148 -0.06 12.42 4.17
N GLY A 149 -0.50 11.21 4.01
CA GLY A 149 -0.27 10.13 4.97
C GLY A 149 1.13 9.57 5.04
N LYS A 150 2.03 9.93 4.14
CA LYS A 150 3.43 9.43 4.10
C LYS A 150 3.54 7.90 4.22
N LEU A 151 2.51 7.17 3.78
CA LEU A 151 2.44 5.71 3.89
C LEU A 151 3.55 4.99 3.15
N GLY A 152 4.23 5.72 2.26
CA GLY A 152 5.22 5.17 1.38
C GLY A 152 4.61 4.27 0.30
N GLN A 153 5.51 3.62 -0.39
CA GLN A 153 5.17 2.77 -1.52
C GLN A 153 5.45 1.31 -1.18
N GLN A 154 4.60 0.45 -1.69
CA GLN A 154 4.86 -0.98 -1.76
C GLN A 154 5.56 -1.31 -3.07
N PHE A 155 6.50 -2.23 -2.95
CA PHE A 155 7.22 -2.86 -4.05
C PHE A 155 6.85 -4.35 -4.01
N VAL A 156 5.96 -4.76 -4.89
CA VAL A 156 5.34 -6.09 -4.83
C VAL A 156 5.89 -6.98 -5.93
N LEU A 157 6.58 -8.06 -5.53
CA LEU A 157 7.08 -9.07 -6.44
C LEU A 157 5.96 -10.06 -6.75
N LYS A 158 5.62 -10.21 -8.04
CA LYS A 158 4.48 -11.01 -8.51
C LYS A 158 4.88 -12.34 -9.11
N SER A 159 6.12 -12.52 -9.51
CA SER A 159 6.56 -13.76 -10.14
C SER A 159 7.47 -14.60 -9.21
N GLN A 160 7.38 -15.92 -9.34
CA GLN A 160 8.19 -16.87 -8.59
C GLN A 160 9.68 -16.80 -8.97
N SER A 161 10.00 -16.42 -10.20
CA SER A 161 11.36 -16.25 -10.68
C SER A 161 12.12 -15.16 -9.95
N LEU A 162 11.44 -14.12 -9.48
CA LEU A 162 12.00 -13.02 -8.71
C LEU A 162 12.34 -13.41 -7.26
N ALA A 163 11.59 -14.31 -6.66
CA ALA A 163 11.88 -14.84 -5.32
C ALA A 163 13.18 -15.64 -5.26
N MET A 164 13.79 -15.94 -6.42
CA MET A 164 15.03 -16.71 -6.55
C MET A 164 16.28 -15.87 -6.80
N ALA A 165 16.14 -14.55 -7.02
CA ALA A 165 17.30 -13.66 -7.08
C ALA A 165 17.98 -13.64 -5.72
N SER A 166 19.22 -14.15 -5.65
CA SER A 166 19.97 -14.41 -4.42
C SER A 166 19.95 -13.23 -3.46
N PRO A 167 19.45 -13.39 -2.23
CA PRO A 167 19.53 -12.34 -1.23
C PRO A 167 21.01 -12.13 -0.86
N THR A 168 21.52 -10.94 -1.10
CA THR A 168 22.74 -10.52 -0.39
C THR A 168 22.28 -10.12 1.00
N MET A 169 22.37 -11.03 1.97
CA MET A 169 21.98 -10.76 3.34
C MET A 169 22.87 -9.67 3.93
N THR A 170 22.33 -8.51 4.11
CA THR A 170 22.82 -7.59 5.13
C THR A 170 21.97 -7.81 6.36
N MET A 171 22.60 -8.04 7.52
CA MET A 171 21.93 -8.42 8.77
C MET A 171 20.67 -7.59 9.02
N ALA A 172 19.54 -8.26 9.12
CA ALA A 172 18.32 -7.66 9.63
C ALA A 172 18.61 -7.16 11.04
N SER A 173 18.52 -5.87 11.27
CA SER A 173 18.63 -5.34 12.63
C SER A 173 17.34 -5.71 13.38
N ALA A 174 17.46 -6.43 14.48
CA ALA A 174 16.34 -6.66 15.37
C ALA A 174 15.77 -5.29 15.82
N PHE A 175 14.48 -5.11 15.67
CA PHE A 175 13.79 -3.90 16.04
C PHE A 175 12.80 -4.22 17.16
N THR A 176 12.87 -3.44 18.25
CA THR A 176 11.95 -3.58 19.38
C THR A 176 10.78 -2.65 19.18
N ALA A 177 9.56 -3.16 19.28
CA ALA A 177 8.37 -2.33 19.26
C ALA A 177 8.43 -1.29 20.40
N PRO A 178 8.10 -0.02 20.17
CA PRO A 178 7.85 0.90 21.25
C PRO A 178 6.71 0.34 22.12
N ARG A 179 6.87 0.34 23.45
CA ARG A 179 5.92 -0.26 24.40
C ARG A 179 4.53 0.38 24.40
N THR A 180 4.37 1.49 23.70
CA THR A 180 3.08 2.16 23.46
C THR A 180 3.01 2.58 21.99
N PRO A 181 1.93 2.24 21.25
CA PRO A 181 1.73 2.81 19.93
C PRO A 181 1.58 4.32 20.09
N THR A 182 2.48 5.11 19.53
CA THR A 182 2.39 6.58 19.48
C THR A 182 1.39 7.07 18.44
N TRP A 183 0.59 6.17 17.87
CA TRP A 183 -0.48 6.55 16.95
C TRP A 183 -1.71 6.96 17.74
N PRO A 184 -2.24 8.17 17.53
CA PRO A 184 -3.57 8.50 18.03
C PRO A 184 -4.56 7.51 17.42
N LYS A 185 -5.41 6.92 18.25
CA LYS A 185 -6.50 6.04 17.79
C LYS A 185 -7.24 6.74 16.66
N SER A 186 -7.51 6.03 15.60
CA SER A 186 -8.01 6.48 14.29
C SER A 186 -9.13 7.55 14.28
N GLY A 187 -9.87 7.75 15.35
CA GLY A 187 -10.91 8.77 15.49
C GLY A 187 -10.44 10.22 15.66
N VAL A 188 -9.17 10.46 16.06
CA VAL A 188 -8.69 11.83 16.37
C VAL A 188 -8.03 12.49 15.15
N LEU A 189 -7.40 11.70 14.27
CA LEU A 189 -6.77 12.23 13.05
C LEU A 189 -7.79 12.70 12.01
N VAL A 190 -8.96 12.04 11.93
CA VAL A 190 -10.02 12.45 11.00
C VAL A 190 -10.58 13.83 11.36
N SER A 191 -10.76 14.11 12.66
CA SER A 191 -11.29 15.39 13.13
C SER A 191 -10.30 16.55 12.94
N THR A 192 -8.99 16.32 13.14
CA THR A 192 -7.99 17.40 13.00
C THR A 192 -7.68 17.70 11.53
N THR A 193 -7.69 16.71 10.65
CA THR A 193 -7.47 16.92 9.22
C THR A 193 -8.68 17.56 8.54
N MET A 194 -9.90 17.24 9.00
CA MET A 194 -11.15 17.88 8.51
C MET A 194 -11.26 19.33 8.97
N ALA A 195 -10.85 19.68 10.19
CA ALA A 195 -10.85 21.06 10.68
C ALA A 195 -9.91 21.97 9.86
N THR A 196 -8.78 21.45 9.40
CA THR A 196 -7.84 22.21 8.55
C THR A 196 -8.37 22.42 7.12
N LEU A 197 -9.19 21.49 6.61
CA LEU A 197 -9.80 21.62 5.28
C LEU A 197 -11.03 22.55 5.26
N THR A 198 -11.74 22.70 6.39
CA THR A 198 -12.87 23.64 6.49
C THR A 198 -12.42 25.09 6.74
N GLY A 199 -11.23 25.31 7.29
CA GLY A 199 -10.66 26.65 7.53
C GLY A 199 -10.25 27.42 6.27
N ILE A 200 -10.17 26.77 5.10
CA ILE A 200 -9.80 27.43 3.82
C ILE A 200 -11.02 28.06 3.10
N LYS A 201 -12.22 27.89 3.62
CA LYS A 201 -13.44 28.43 2.96
C LYS A 201 -13.85 29.87 3.36
N SER A 202 -13.11 30.56 4.23
CA SER A 202 -13.58 31.86 4.74
C SER A 202 -12.88 33.11 4.17
N ASN A 203 -11.99 33.01 3.16
CA ASN A 203 -11.34 34.19 2.58
C ASN A 203 -11.46 34.25 1.04
N ALA A 204 -12.67 34.17 0.52
CA ALA A 204 -12.97 34.58 -0.86
C ALA A 204 -14.32 35.29 -0.90
N THR A 205 -14.33 36.52 -0.40
CA THR A 205 -15.34 37.54 -0.75
C THR A 205 -14.63 38.90 -0.70
N VAL A 206 -14.33 39.43 -1.82
CA VAL A 206 -14.58 40.75 -2.46
C VAL A 206 -13.80 40.78 -3.77
#